data_443d990ebc3c869e52659467899c7c75
#
_entry.id   443d990ebc3c869e52659467899c7c75
#
_cell.length_a   1.000
_cell.length_b   1.000
_cell.length_c   1.000
_cell.angle_alpha   90.00
_cell.angle_beta   90.00
_cell.angle_gamma   90.00
#
_symmetry.space_group_name_H-M   'P 1'
#
loop_
_entity.id
_entity.type
_entity.pdbx_description
1 polymer ?
#
loop_
_entity_poly.entity_id
_entity_poly.type
_entity_poly.pdbx_seq_one_letter_code
_entity_poly.pdbx_strand_id
1 'polypeptide(L)'
;MPPKISLAELYTLKDKKDLSKYITFDNIINICHKKIKNTAIIGGMNIFYEIPYYIYAKPLYKIEDCIKYVVDSLRNNGFFIQILPEPNTNMIYISWNPNELNRHKLIK
;
A
#
# COMPACT_ATOMS: atom_id res chain seq x y z
N MET A 1 -12.73 -15.26 -42.54
CA MET A 1 -11.39 -15.25 -41.93
C MET A 1 -11.53 -15.61 -40.49
N PRO A 2 -10.63 -16.43 -39.95
CA PRO A 2 -10.66 -16.70 -38.54
C PRO A 2 -10.34 -15.41 -37.75
N PRO A 3 -10.97 -15.22 -36.57
CA PRO A 3 -10.67 -14.09 -35.73
C PRO A 3 -9.18 -14.07 -35.34
N LYS A 4 -8.60 -12.89 -35.28
CA LYS A 4 -7.21 -12.71 -34.86
C LYS A 4 -7.11 -11.71 -33.74
N ILE A 5 -6.24 -12.01 -32.76
CA ILE A 5 -5.86 -11.08 -31.71
C ILE A 5 -4.44 -10.65 -31.97
N SER A 6 -4.18 -9.36 -32.04
CA SER A 6 -2.83 -8.85 -32.24
C SER A 6 -2.05 -8.84 -30.91
N LEU A 7 -0.73 -8.97 -30.99
CA LEU A 7 0.12 -8.83 -29.81
C LEU A 7 -0.03 -7.44 -29.17
N ALA A 8 -0.21 -6.41 -30.01
CA ALA A 8 -0.42 -5.05 -29.50
C ALA A 8 -1.66 -4.95 -28.62
N GLU A 9 -2.75 -5.62 -29.01
CA GLU A 9 -3.97 -5.65 -28.20
C GLU A 9 -3.74 -6.32 -26.85
N LEU A 10 -3.00 -7.43 -26.83
CA LEU A 10 -2.69 -8.15 -25.60
C LEU A 10 -1.85 -7.28 -24.66
N TYR A 11 -0.85 -6.61 -25.18
CA TYR A 11 -0.02 -5.72 -24.38
C TYR A 11 -0.82 -4.54 -23.84
N THR A 12 -1.73 -3.98 -24.64
CA THR A 12 -2.62 -2.89 -24.21
C THR A 12 -3.53 -3.33 -23.05
N LEU A 13 -4.09 -4.54 -23.14
CA LEU A 13 -4.93 -5.09 -22.08
C LEU A 13 -4.13 -5.30 -20.80
N LYS A 14 -2.89 -5.79 -20.90
CA LYS A 14 -2.03 -5.96 -19.74
C LYS A 14 -1.71 -4.62 -19.09
N ASP A 15 -1.37 -3.61 -19.89
CA ASP A 15 -1.07 -2.27 -19.39
C ASP A 15 -2.26 -1.66 -18.64
N LYS A 16 -3.47 -1.83 -19.18
CA LYS A 16 -4.70 -1.37 -18.51
C LYS A 16 -4.90 -2.07 -17.17
N LYS A 17 -4.64 -3.38 -17.10
CA LYS A 17 -4.76 -4.15 -15.88
C LYS A 17 -3.76 -3.66 -14.83
N ASP A 18 -2.51 -3.42 -15.24
CA ASP A 18 -1.47 -2.93 -14.35
C ASP A 18 -1.81 -1.53 -13.82
N LEU A 19 -2.31 -0.64 -14.67
CA LEU A 19 -2.77 0.69 -14.27
C LEU A 19 -3.91 0.61 -13.25
N SER A 20 -4.89 -0.27 -13.48
CA SER A 20 -5.99 -0.48 -12.55
C SER A 20 -5.52 -0.95 -11.19
N LYS A 21 -4.50 -1.82 -11.16
CA LYS A 21 -3.89 -2.29 -9.92
C LYS A 21 -3.29 -1.12 -9.12
N TYR A 22 -2.52 -0.26 -9.76
CA TYR A 22 -1.90 0.89 -9.10
C TYR A 22 -2.93 1.92 -8.64
N ILE A 23 -4.00 2.14 -9.40
CA ILE A 23 -5.11 3.01 -8.97
C ILE A 23 -5.73 2.48 -7.69
N THR A 24 -5.94 1.16 -7.61
CA THR A 24 -6.46 0.50 -6.41
C THR A 24 -5.51 0.68 -5.22
N PHE A 25 -4.21 0.50 -5.44
CA PHE A 25 -3.19 0.68 -4.39
C PHE A 25 -3.14 2.14 -3.91
N ASP A 26 -3.23 3.09 -4.82
CA ASP A 26 -3.26 4.51 -4.46
C ASP A 26 -4.49 4.86 -3.63
N ASN A 27 -5.63 4.27 -3.93
CA ASN A 27 -6.84 4.44 -3.12
C ASN A 27 -6.66 3.91 -1.70
N ILE A 28 -5.99 2.77 -1.55
CA ILE A 28 -5.65 2.20 -0.25
C ILE A 28 -4.75 3.16 0.53
N ILE A 29 -3.73 3.72 -0.13
CA ILE A 29 -2.84 4.70 0.48
C ILE A 29 -3.61 5.94 0.92
N ASN A 30 -4.54 6.43 0.11
CA ASN A 30 -5.34 7.59 0.46
C ASN A 30 -6.22 7.34 1.69
N ILE A 31 -6.80 6.16 1.81
CA ILE A 31 -7.56 5.77 3.00
C ILE A 31 -6.64 5.73 4.22
N CYS A 32 -5.46 5.17 4.06
CA CYS A 32 -4.45 5.14 5.12
C CYS A 32 -4.06 6.54 5.56
N HIS A 33 -3.83 7.46 4.61
CA HIS A 33 -3.50 8.85 4.91
C HIS A 33 -4.60 9.53 5.72
N LYS A 34 -5.86 9.28 5.40
CA LYS A 34 -6.97 9.84 6.18
C LYS A 34 -6.93 9.35 7.63
N LYS A 35 -6.65 8.06 7.81
CA LYS A 35 -6.55 7.47 9.15
C LYS A 35 -5.39 8.10 9.93
N ILE A 36 -4.25 8.30 9.27
CA ILE A 36 -3.10 8.97 9.88
C ILE A 36 -3.46 10.38 10.31
N LYS A 37 -4.09 11.16 9.43
CA LYS A 37 -4.48 12.54 9.73
C LYS A 37 -5.47 12.62 10.89
N ASN A 38 -6.48 11.74 10.89
CA ASN A 38 -7.47 11.71 11.96
C ASN A 38 -6.83 11.38 13.30
N THR A 39 -5.89 10.45 13.32
CA THR A 39 -5.17 10.08 14.54
C THR A 39 -4.26 11.23 15.00
N ALA A 40 -3.58 11.89 14.09
CA ALA A 40 -2.69 13.01 14.41
C ALA A 40 -3.46 14.19 15.02
N ILE A 41 -4.66 14.46 14.51
CA ILE A 41 -5.51 15.56 15.01
C ILE A 41 -5.84 15.36 16.49
N ILE A 42 -6.07 14.13 16.93
CA ILE A 42 -6.38 13.84 18.33
C ILE A 42 -5.13 13.58 19.20
N GLY A 43 -3.95 13.82 18.65
CA GLY A 43 -2.69 13.71 19.39
C GLY A 43 -2.00 12.36 19.32
N GLY A 44 -2.50 11.42 18.54
CA GLY A 44 -1.85 10.13 18.37
C GLY A 44 -0.60 10.24 17.49
N MET A 45 0.32 9.29 17.64
CA MET A 45 1.59 9.26 16.92
C MET A 45 1.84 7.97 16.16
N ASN A 46 0.90 7.04 16.20
CA ASN A 46 1.01 5.76 15.50
C ASN A 46 -0.36 5.17 15.24
N ILE A 47 -0.40 4.27 14.27
CA ILE A 47 -1.60 3.49 13.96
C ILE A 47 -1.18 2.08 13.52
N PHE A 48 -2.10 1.14 13.66
CA PHE A 48 -2.04 -0.14 12.95
C PHE A 48 -3.00 -0.04 11.78
N TYR A 49 -2.58 -0.50 10.61
CA TYR A 49 -3.38 -0.46 9.41
C TYR A 49 -3.41 -1.83 8.76
N GLU A 50 -4.61 -2.35 8.53
CA GLU A 50 -4.80 -3.63 7.85
C GLU A 50 -4.96 -3.39 6.36
N ILE A 51 -4.06 -3.96 5.57
CA ILE A 51 -4.14 -3.88 4.11
C ILE A 51 -5.11 -4.97 3.64
N PRO A 52 -6.18 -4.60 2.91
CA PRO A 52 -7.19 -5.57 2.49
C PRO A 52 -6.63 -6.55 1.45
N TYR A 53 -7.09 -7.79 1.50
CA TYR A 53 -6.74 -8.79 0.50
C TYR A 53 -7.38 -8.52 -0.84
N TYR A 54 -8.54 -7.86 -0.83
CA TYR A 54 -9.23 -7.47 -2.04
C TYR A 54 -10.16 -6.29 -1.72
N ILE A 55 -10.57 -5.58 -2.78
CA ILE A 55 -11.56 -4.51 -2.66
C ILE A 55 -12.71 -4.88 -3.56
N TYR A 56 -13.93 -4.84 -2.99
CA TYR A 56 -15.16 -5.17 -3.73
C TYR A 56 -15.28 -4.32 -4.99
N ALA A 57 -15.67 -4.96 -6.09
CA ALA A 57 -15.84 -4.34 -7.40
C ALA A 57 -14.57 -3.78 -8.04
N LYS A 58 -13.37 -4.18 -7.55
CA LYS A 58 -12.09 -3.82 -8.13
C LYS A 58 -11.35 -5.07 -8.58
N PRO A 59 -10.42 -4.95 -9.55
CA PRO A 59 -9.62 -6.09 -9.98
C PRO A 59 -8.84 -6.71 -8.82
N LEU A 60 -8.70 -8.03 -8.85
CA LEU A 60 -7.90 -8.75 -7.86
C LEU A 60 -6.42 -8.38 -8.00
N TYR A 61 -5.71 -8.40 -6.89
CA TYR A 61 -4.27 -8.13 -6.84
C TYR A 61 -3.61 -9.10 -5.86
N LYS A 62 -2.28 -9.22 -5.98
CA LYS A 62 -1.51 -9.99 -5.00
C LYS A 62 -1.29 -9.14 -3.76
N ILE A 63 -1.61 -9.71 -2.59
CA ILE A 63 -1.47 -8.97 -1.33
C ILE A 63 -0.03 -8.53 -1.09
N GLU A 64 0.95 -9.34 -1.45
CA GLU A 64 2.36 -9.01 -1.28
C GLU A 64 2.75 -7.77 -2.09
N ASP A 65 2.25 -7.65 -3.32
CA ASP A 65 2.51 -6.49 -4.16
C ASP A 65 1.90 -5.22 -3.55
N CYS A 66 0.70 -5.34 -3.02
CA CYS A 66 0.01 -4.22 -2.38
C CYS A 66 0.75 -3.77 -1.13
N ILE A 67 1.14 -4.71 -0.28
CA ILE A 67 1.89 -4.41 0.95
C ILE A 67 3.18 -3.67 0.61
N LYS A 68 3.94 -4.19 -0.34
CA LYS A 68 5.20 -3.57 -0.76
C LYS A 68 4.98 -2.15 -1.27
N TYR A 69 4.00 -1.96 -2.14
CA TYR A 69 3.70 -0.65 -2.72
C TYR A 69 3.31 0.37 -1.65
N VAL A 70 2.43 -0.01 -0.74
CA VAL A 70 1.98 0.86 0.35
C VAL A 70 3.13 1.19 1.30
N VAL A 71 3.88 0.16 1.72
CA VAL A 71 5.01 0.34 2.64
C VAL A 71 6.08 1.23 2.04
N ASP A 72 6.47 0.99 0.79
CA ASP A 72 7.48 1.78 0.11
C ASP A 72 7.04 3.25 -0.02
N SER A 73 5.77 3.48 -0.36
CA SER A 73 5.22 4.84 -0.46
C SER A 73 5.27 5.57 0.87
N LEU A 74 4.86 4.91 1.96
CA LEU A 74 4.86 5.53 3.29
C LEU A 74 6.27 5.77 3.81
N ARG A 75 7.19 4.83 3.56
CA ARG A 75 8.61 5.02 3.92
C ARG A 75 9.23 6.19 3.18
N ASN A 76 8.90 6.35 1.89
CA ASN A 76 9.38 7.48 1.10
C ASN A 76 8.84 8.80 1.63
N ASN A 77 7.68 8.80 2.29
CA ASN A 77 7.12 9.98 2.94
C ASN A 77 7.70 10.25 4.32
N GLY A 78 8.59 9.38 4.80
CA GLY A 78 9.29 9.60 6.07
C GLY A 78 8.70 8.87 7.26
N PHE A 79 7.67 8.06 7.11
CA PHE A 79 7.07 7.30 8.21
C PHE A 79 7.94 6.10 8.58
N PHE A 80 7.92 5.76 9.87
CA PHE A 80 8.46 4.48 10.33
C PHE A 80 7.39 3.41 10.11
N ILE A 81 7.75 2.35 9.37
CA ILE A 81 6.82 1.28 9.02
C ILE A 81 7.41 -0.07 9.42
N GLN A 82 6.60 -0.88 10.07
CA GLN A 82 6.97 -2.25 10.41
C GLN A 82 5.84 -3.18 9.99
N ILE A 83 6.19 -4.21 9.20
CA ILE A 83 5.24 -5.25 8.82
C ILE A 83 5.17 -6.25 9.97
N LEU A 84 3.95 -6.60 10.40
CA LEU A 84 3.78 -7.53 11.51
C LEU A 84 4.14 -8.95 11.08
N PRO A 85 4.60 -9.78 12.05
CA PRO A 85 4.92 -11.17 11.73
C PRO A 85 3.68 -12.00 11.44
N GLU A 86 3.88 -13.15 10.83
CA GLU A 86 2.79 -14.08 10.56
C GLU A 86 2.03 -14.44 11.84
N PRO A 87 0.71 -14.66 11.75
CA PRO A 87 -0.13 -14.69 10.53
C PRO A 87 -0.66 -13.32 10.07
N ASN A 88 -0.21 -12.22 10.66
CA ASN A 88 -0.74 -10.87 10.44
C ASN A 88 0.09 -10.06 9.45
N THR A 89 0.64 -10.69 8.41
CA THR A 89 1.54 -10.03 7.46
C THR A 89 0.89 -8.95 6.62
N ASN A 90 -0.45 -8.89 6.57
CA ASN A 90 -1.18 -7.81 5.91
C ASN A 90 -1.43 -6.63 6.82
N MET A 91 -1.01 -6.69 8.07
CA MET A 91 -1.12 -5.59 9.02
C MET A 91 0.22 -4.89 9.16
N ILE A 92 0.22 -3.56 9.09
CA ILE A 92 1.43 -2.77 9.24
C ILE A 92 1.28 -1.81 10.41
N TYR A 93 2.39 -1.55 11.08
CA TYR A 93 2.52 -0.54 12.11
C TYR A 93 3.13 0.70 11.49
N ILE A 94 2.44 1.83 11.61
CA ILE A 94 2.87 3.11 11.05
C ILE A 94 3.06 4.08 12.20
N SER A 95 4.24 4.70 12.26
CA SER A 95 4.57 5.66 13.32
C SER A 95 5.20 6.91 12.75
N TRP A 96 4.83 8.05 13.35
CA TRP A 96 5.49 9.33 13.11
C TRP A 96 6.02 9.93 14.41
N ASN A 97 6.15 9.08 15.44
CA ASN A 97 6.73 9.48 16.72
C ASN A 97 8.21 9.82 16.53
N PRO A 98 8.67 11.03 16.92
CA PRO A 98 10.07 11.41 16.74
C PRO A 98 11.08 10.43 17.36
N ASN A 99 10.73 9.82 18.50
CA ASN A 99 11.61 8.85 19.14
C ASN A 99 11.83 7.61 18.28
N GLU A 100 10.78 7.12 17.62
CA GLU A 100 10.90 5.96 16.74
C GLU A 100 11.62 6.32 15.44
N LEU A 101 11.35 7.49 14.89
CA LEU A 101 12.02 7.96 13.68
C LEU A 101 13.51 8.15 13.92
N ASN A 102 13.89 8.77 15.03
CA ASN A 102 15.30 8.98 15.38
C ASN A 102 16.01 7.67 15.65
N ARG A 103 15.36 6.73 16.35
CA ARG A 103 15.90 5.41 16.63
C ARG A 103 16.20 4.65 15.34
N HIS A 104 15.30 4.73 14.37
CA HIS A 104 15.51 4.09 13.07
C HIS A 104 16.71 4.70 12.34
N LYS A 105 16.89 6.01 12.41
CA LYS A 105 18.03 6.69 11.81
C LYS A 105 19.37 6.30 12.47
N LEU A 106 19.34 6.08 13.78
CA LEU A 106 20.56 5.73 14.54
C LEU A 106 21.04 4.30 14.27
N ILE A 107 20.16 3.42 13.84
CA ILE A 107 20.47 2.01 13.58
C ILE A 107 21.13 1.81 12.21
N LYS A 108 21.06 2.77 11.35
CA LYS A 108 21.69 2.69 10.02
C LYS A 108 23.20 2.79 10.10
#